data_0a99e0347871c6386afef73460aef861
#
_entry.id   0a99e0347871c6386afef73460aef861
#
_cell.length_a   1.000
_cell.length_b   1.000
_cell.length_c   1.000
_cell.angle_alpha   90.00
_cell.angle_beta   90.00
_cell.angle_gamma   90.00
#
_symmetry.space_group_name_H-M   'P 1'
#
loop_
_entity.id
_entity.type
_entity.pdbx_description
1 polymer ?
#
loop_
_entity_poly.entity_id
_entity_poly.type
_entity_poly.pdbx_seq_one_letter_code
_entity_poly.pdbx_strand_id
1 'polypeptide(L)'
;MIAKQELTGRIFNIQKYSIYDGDGIRTLVFFKGCNIRCPWCANPEGLNSQFQVMFSHDKCINCGDCVSVCPAGIHYRAEENGEMKHFVDRNKDCIGCRKCEEICTQNALDIMGKDVTVSELMEIIMQDYDFYISSGGGVTIGGGEMSLQTDFAVALFRECKKMMINTAVETQGTTPLANYQKLAPVTDTFLFDIKQINSEHHKAMLGIGNEGIRRNLEWLVDSGA
;
A
#
# COMPACT_ATOMS: atom_id res chain seq x y z
N MET A 1 -11.47 24.78 19.94
CA MET A 1 -11.02 24.50 18.58
C MET A 1 -10.97 22.98 18.45
N ILE A 2 -11.85 22.37 17.65
CA ILE A 2 -11.79 20.95 17.35
C ILE A 2 -10.53 20.74 16.49
N ALA A 3 -9.55 20.02 16.99
CA ALA A 3 -8.37 19.66 16.19
C ALA A 3 -8.89 18.96 14.92
N LYS A 4 -8.59 19.53 13.74
CA LYS A 4 -8.93 18.91 12.46
C LYS A 4 -8.18 17.60 12.41
N GLN A 5 -8.91 16.47 12.43
CA GLN A 5 -8.29 15.15 12.38
C GLN A 5 -7.42 15.09 11.13
N GLU A 6 -6.14 14.84 11.28
CA GLU A 6 -5.20 14.75 10.17
C GLU A 6 -5.59 13.58 9.27
N LEU A 7 -5.51 13.78 7.95
CA LEU A 7 -5.82 12.73 6.99
C LEU A 7 -4.80 11.60 7.10
N THR A 8 -5.27 10.36 7.19
CA THR A 8 -4.44 9.17 7.24
C THR A 8 -4.57 8.33 5.99
N GLY A 9 -3.50 7.65 5.61
CA GLY A 9 -3.48 6.63 4.56
C GLY A 9 -2.94 5.32 5.10
N ARG A 10 -3.38 4.21 4.52
CA ARG A 10 -2.87 2.89 4.87
C ARG A 10 -1.81 2.45 3.89
N ILE A 11 -0.61 2.21 4.42
CA ILE A 11 0.54 1.70 3.69
C ILE A 11 0.93 0.31 4.21
N PHE A 12 1.73 -0.43 3.44
CA PHE A 12 2.29 -1.69 3.94
C PHE A 12 3.83 -1.70 3.94
N ASN A 13 4.47 -0.81 3.17
CA ASN A 13 5.93 -0.71 3.14
C ASN A 13 6.39 0.68 2.72
N ILE A 14 7.64 1.02 3.06
CA ILE A 14 8.39 2.15 2.54
C ILE A 14 9.76 1.62 2.13
N GLN A 15 10.12 1.79 0.88
CA GLN A 15 11.43 1.41 0.34
C GLN A 15 12.21 2.67 -0.01
N LYS A 16 13.39 2.82 0.61
CA LYS A 16 14.33 3.90 0.32
C LYS A 16 15.29 3.49 -0.77
N TYR A 17 15.89 4.49 -1.43
CA TYR A 17 16.93 4.32 -2.46
C TYR A 17 16.50 3.48 -3.66
N SER A 18 15.21 3.52 -4.04
CA SER A 18 14.76 2.91 -5.29
C SER A 18 15.29 3.68 -6.50
N ILE A 19 15.72 2.93 -7.53
CA ILE A 19 16.22 3.48 -8.81
C ILE A 19 15.45 2.94 -10.01
N TYR A 20 14.35 2.19 -9.77
CA TYR A 20 13.54 1.55 -10.82
C TYR A 20 12.12 2.12 -10.93
N ASP A 21 11.74 3.02 -10.02
CA ASP A 21 10.37 3.50 -9.88
C ASP A 21 10.24 4.98 -10.29
N GLY A 22 10.92 5.36 -11.37
CA GLY A 22 11.05 6.70 -11.94
C GLY A 22 12.49 7.20 -11.96
N ASP A 23 12.67 8.46 -12.39
CA ASP A 23 14.01 9.06 -12.52
C ASP A 23 14.67 9.32 -11.16
N GLY A 24 15.99 9.17 -11.12
CA GLY A 24 16.82 9.46 -9.95
C GLY A 24 16.64 8.46 -8.80
N ILE A 25 17.11 8.84 -7.62
CA ILE A 25 16.97 8.06 -6.38
C ILE A 25 15.65 8.44 -5.72
N ARG A 26 14.84 7.45 -5.36
CA ARG A 26 13.47 7.67 -4.89
C ARG A 26 13.18 6.94 -3.58
N THR A 27 12.24 7.50 -2.82
CA THR A 27 11.54 6.76 -1.76
C THR A 27 10.20 6.30 -2.32
N LEU A 28 10.00 4.97 -2.36
CA LEU A 28 8.75 4.34 -2.80
C LEU A 28 7.87 4.05 -1.58
N VAL A 29 6.66 4.59 -1.57
CA VAL A 29 5.65 4.36 -0.53
C VAL A 29 4.59 3.42 -1.07
N PHE A 30 4.49 2.24 -0.47
CA PHE A 30 3.57 1.18 -0.90
C PHE A 30 2.21 1.32 -0.20
N PHE A 31 1.21 1.79 -0.93
CA PHE A 31 -0.16 1.91 -0.44
C PHE A 31 -0.87 0.56 -0.40
N LYS A 32 -1.72 0.36 0.61
CA LYS A 32 -2.46 -0.89 0.82
C LYS A 32 -3.87 -0.81 0.27
N GLY A 33 -4.27 -1.86 -0.44
CA GLY A 33 -5.54 -2.00 -1.15
C GLY A 33 -5.36 -2.02 -2.67
N CYS A 34 -5.97 -3.01 -3.32
CA CYS A 34 -6.03 -3.12 -4.77
C CYS A 34 -7.40 -3.67 -5.19
N ASN A 35 -7.96 -3.16 -6.26
CA ASN A 35 -9.27 -3.57 -6.77
C ASN A 35 -9.22 -4.62 -7.88
N ILE A 36 -8.01 -5.07 -8.27
CA ILE A 36 -7.79 -6.23 -9.13
C ILE A 36 -6.92 -7.29 -8.44
N ARG A 37 -6.88 -8.49 -9.00
CA ARG A 37 -6.16 -9.65 -8.44
C ARG A 37 -5.32 -10.28 -9.53
N CYS A 38 -4.17 -9.66 -9.83
CA CYS A 38 -3.23 -10.20 -10.81
C CYS A 38 -2.64 -11.52 -10.32
N PRO A 39 -2.73 -12.62 -11.10
CA PRO A 39 -2.09 -13.90 -10.72
C PRO A 39 -0.57 -13.79 -10.54
N TRP A 40 0.05 -12.79 -11.16
CA TRP A 40 1.49 -12.49 -11.08
C TRP A 40 1.82 -11.30 -10.17
N CYS A 41 0.96 -10.97 -9.20
CA CYS A 41 1.19 -9.81 -8.33
C CYS A 41 2.51 -9.93 -7.58
N ALA A 42 3.39 -8.92 -7.75
CA ALA A 42 4.67 -8.86 -7.05
C ALA A 42 4.51 -8.40 -5.58
N ASN A 43 3.40 -7.72 -5.26
CA ASN A 43 3.12 -7.15 -3.94
C ASN A 43 1.78 -7.67 -3.38
N PRO A 44 1.63 -8.98 -3.11
CA PRO A 44 0.37 -9.57 -2.66
C PRO A 44 -0.09 -9.02 -1.30
N GLU A 45 0.81 -8.50 -0.48
CA GLU A 45 0.54 -7.81 0.78
C GLU A 45 -0.28 -6.53 0.58
N GLY A 46 -0.15 -5.90 -0.58
CA GLY A 46 -0.89 -4.72 -0.98
C GLY A 46 -2.33 -4.99 -1.43
N LEU A 47 -2.72 -6.24 -1.66
CA LEU A 47 -4.03 -6.55 -2.26
C LEU A 47 -5.22 -6.22 -1.35
N ASN A 48 -5.14 -6.54 -0.07
CA ASN A 48 -6.21 -6.27 0.89
C ASN A 48 -6.02 -4.89 1.51
N SER A 49 -7.07 -4.08 1.56
CA SER A 49 -7.05 -2.77 2.22
C SER A 49 -7.07 -2.85 3.75
N GLN A 50 -7.47 -4.00 4.32
CA GLN A 50 -7.52 -4.21 5.77
C GLN A 50 -6.15 -4.64 6.32
N PHE A 51 -5.96 -4.49 7.63
CA PHE A 51 -4.82 -5.09 8.33
C PHE A 51 -4.86 -6.62 8.19
N GLN A 52 -3.69 -7.23 8.04
CA GLN A 52 -3.58 -8.67 7.90
C GLN A 52 -2.55 -9.22 8.87
N VAL A 53 -2.87 -10.34 9.52
CA VAL A 53 -1.89 -11.08 10.34
C VAL A 53 -1.03 -11.94 9.42
N MET A 54 0.26 -11.67 9.36
CA MET A 54 1.27 -12.56 8.79
C MET A 54 1.71 -13.53 9.89
N PHE A 55 1.62 -14.82 9.61
CA PHE A 55 1.92 -15.86 10.60
C PHE A 55 2.94 -16.87 10.06
N SER A 56 4.06 -16.99 10.77
CA SER A 56 5.11 -17.99 10.48
C SER A 56 4.93 -19.19 11.37
N HIS A 57 4.45 -20.29 10.79
CA HIS A 57 4.27 -21.56 11.51
C HIS A 57 5.58 -22.12 12.07
N ASP A 58 6.67 -21.99 11.32
CA ASP A 58 7.98 -22.54 11.67
C ASP A 58 8.60 -21.85 12.91
N LYS A 59 8.22 -20.60 13.16
CA LYS A 59 8.67 -19.83 14.33
C LYS A 59 7.76 -20.03 15.55
N CYS A 60 6.55 -20.52 15.35
CA CYS A 60 5.54 -20.56 16.42
C CYS A 60 5.77 -21.75 17.37
N ILE A 61 5.92 -21.48 18.65
CA ILE A 61 6.03 -22.51 19.71
C ILE A 61 4.68 -22.86 20.35
N ASN A 62 3.58 -22.38 19.81
CA ASN A 62 2.21 -22.64 20.27
C ASN A 62 1.92 -22.24 21.76
N CYS A 63 2.62 -21.24 22.31
CA CYS A 63 2.42 -20.78 23.70
C CYS A 63 1.00 -20.26 23.98
N GLY A 64 0.35 -19.62 22.99
CA GLY A 64 -1.00 -19.08 23.10
C GLY A 64 -1.10 -17.66 23.65
N ASP A 65 0.00 -16.96 23.90
CA ASP A 65 0.01 -15.60 24.46
C ASP A 65 -0.74 -14.61 23.56
N CYS A 66 -0.60 -14.74 22.23
CA CYS A 66 -1.32 -13.94 21.26
C CYS A 66 -2.85 -14.09 21.31
N VAL A 67 -3.36 -15.24 21.78
CA VAL A 67 -4.79 -15.47 21.95
C VAL A 67 -5.34 -14.61 23.08
N SER A 68 -4.60 -14.51 24.19
CA SER A 68 -5.03 -13.78 25.39
C SER A 68 -5.09 -12.27 25.21
N VAL A 69 -4.26 -11.70 24.30
CA VAL A 69 -4.12 -10.26 24.12
C VAL A 69 -4.90 -9.70 22.91
N CYS A 70 -5.47 -10.57 22.07
CA CYS A 70 -6.16 -10.13 20.86
C CYS A 70 -7.59 -9.66 21.13
N PRO A 71 -7.91 -8.35 21.07
CA PRO A 71 -9.26 -7.87 21.34
C PRO A 71 -10.26 -8.23 20.24
N ALA A 72 -9.79 -8.52 19.01
CA ALA A 72 -10.62 -8.94 17.89
C ALA A 72 -10.87 -10.47 17.87
N GLY A 73 -10.20 -11.24 18.77
CA GLY A 73 -10.37 -12.69 18.86
C GLY A 73 -9.97 -13.44 17.58
N ILE A 74 -8.97 -12.93 16.84
CA ILE A 74 -8.51 -13.52 15.58
C ILE A 74 -7.66 -14.77 15.85
N HIS A 75 -6.91 -14.78 16.95
CA HIS A 75 -6.06 -15.89 17.33
C HIS A 75 -6.85 -16.89 18.15
N TYR A 76 -6.67 -18.17 17.87
CA TYR A 76 -7.27 -19.25 18.65
C TYR A 76 -6.33 -20.48 18.69
N ARG A 77 -6.63 -21.40 19.62
CA ARG A 77 -5.94 -22.68 19.72
C ARG A 77 -6.92 -23.80 19.43
N ALA A 78 -6.45 -24.81 18.72
CA ALA A 78 -7.19 -26.02 18.44
C ALA A 78 -6.25 -27.23 18.47
N GLU A 79 -6.80 -28.41 18.72
CA GLU A 79 -6.06 -29.67 18.65
C GLU A 79 -5.90 -30.07 17.19
N GLU A 80 -4.66 -30.34 16.79
CA GLU A 80 -4.32 -30.89 15.49
C GLU A 80 -3.28 -32.02 15.70
N ASN A 81 -3.64 -33.25 15.30
CA ASN A 81 -2.80 -34.45 15.46
C ASN A 81 -2.36 -34.74 16.91
N GLY A 82 -3.24 -34.48 17.89
CA GLY A 82 -2.96 -34.71 19.31
C GLY A 82 -2.18 -33.60 20.01
N GLU A 83 -1.88 -32.51 19.31
CA GLU A 83 -1.15 -31.35 19.84
C GLU A 83 -2.01 -30.08 19.78
N MET A 84 -1.92 -29.24 20.80
CA MET A 84 -2.58 -27.92 20.82
C MET A 84 -1.76 -26.92 19.99
N LYS A 85 -2.31 -26.52 18.84
CA LYS A 85 -1.65 -25.57 17.93
C LYS A 85 -2.38 -24.22 17.89
N HIS A 86 -1.62 -23.20 17.50
CA HIS A 86 -2.13 -21.86 17.29
C HIS A 86 -2.57 -21.68 15.82
N PHE A 87 -3.73 -21.01 15.66
CA PHE A 87 -4.32 -20.66 14.36
C PHE A 87 -4.74 -19.20 14.32
N VAL A 88 -4.85 -18.68 13.10
CA VAL A 88 -5.36 -17.34 12.79
C VAL A 88 -6.67 -17.47 12.03
N ASP A 89 -7.76 -16.97 12.58
CA ASP A 89 -9.07 -16.92 11.92
C ASP A 89 -9.06 -15.84 10.84
N ARG A 90 -9.02 -16.26 9.59
CA ARG A 90 -8.98 -15.38 8.41
C ARG A 90 -10.34 -14.78 8.05
N ASN A 91 -11.42 -15.19 8.71
CA ASN A 91 -12.76 -14.63 8.53
C ASN A 91 -13.05 -13.44 9.45
N LYS A 92 -12.13 -13.14 10.36
CA LYS A 92 -12.22 -11.99 11.26
C LYS A 92 -11.28 -10.88 10.82
N ASP A 93 -11.73 -9.64 10.97
CA ASP A 93 -10.95 -8.47 10.63
C ASP A 93 -9.95 -8.12 11.73
N CYS A 94 -8.69 -7.96 11.34
CA CYS A 94 -7.65 -7.42 12.20
C CYS A 94 -7.84 -5.90 12.37
N ILE A 95 -7.77 -5.41 13.59
CA ILE A 95 -7.88 -3.97 13.88
C ILE A 95 -6.52 -3.26 13.91
N GLY A 96 -5.42 -3.97 13.64
CA GLY A 96 -4.07 -3.38 13.55
C GLY A 96 -3.45 -2.96 14.88
N CYS A 97 -3.95 -3.45 16.02
CA CYS A 97 -3.48 -3.04 17.36
C CYS A 97 -2.07 -3.54 17.73
N ARG A 98 -1.48 -4.45 16.96
CA ARG A 98 -0.12 -5.04 17.11
C ARG A 98 0.19 -5.77 18.43
N LYS A 99 -0.74 -5.87 19.35
CA LYS A 99 -0.52 -6.54 20.67
C LYS A 99 -0.01 -7.98 20.55
N CYS A 100 -0.49 -8.73 19.54
CA CYS A 100 -0.04 -10.10 19.26
C CYS A 100 1.40 -10.17 18.72
N GLU A 101 1.81 -9.16 17.98
CA GLU A 101 3.17 -8.98 17.47
C GLU A 101 4.13 -8.63 18.62
N GLU A 102 3.75 -7.68 19.48
CA GLU A 102 4.53 -7.23 20.62
C GLU A 102 4.76 -8.33 21.66
N ILE A 103 3.75 -9.18 21.94
CA ILE A 103 3.85 -10.27 22.92
C ILE A 103 4.61 -11.48 22.38
N CYS A 104 4.77 -11.62 21.06
CA CYS A 104 5.35 -12.81 20.44
C CYS A 104 6.88 -12.83 20.56
N THR A 105 7.42 -13.51 21.55
CA THR A 105 8.86 -13.62 21.78
C THR A 105 9.62 -14.35 20.66
N GLN A 106 8.91 -15.08 19.79
CA GLN A 106 9.48 -15.81 18.67
C GLN A 106 9.41 -15.03 17.34
N ASN A 107 8.86 -13.81 17.33
CA ASN A 107 8.60 -13.05 16.11
C ASN A 107 7.89 -13.89 15.04
N ALA A 108 6.92 -14.70 15.47
CA ALA A 108 6.12 -15.53 14.57
C ALA A 108 4.93 -14.79 13.96
N LEU A 109 4.66 -13.58 14.43
CA LEU A 109 3.52 -12.74 14.01
C LEU A 109 4.05 -11.37 13.56
N ASP A 110 3.47 -10.87 12.46
CA ASP A 110 3.65 -9.51 11.96
C ASP A 110 2.29 -8.99 11.46
N ILE A 111 2.03 -7.70 11.66
CA ILE A 111 0.79 -7.07 11.21
C ILE A 111 1.07 -6.25 9.96
N MET A 112 0.62 -6.78 8.84
CA MET A 112 0.73 -6.10 7.55
C MET A 112 -0.28 -4.96 7.45
N GLY A 113 0.24 -3.76 7.24
CA GLY A 113 -0.50 -2.51 7.18
C GLY A 113 -0.17 -1.58 8.35
N LYS A 114 -0.08 -0.29 8.05
CA LYS A 114 0.10 0.80 9.01
C LYS A 114 -0.69 2.00 8.53
N ASP A 115 -1.54 2.57 9.40
CA ASP A 115 -2.14 3.87 9.14
C ASP A 115 -1.12 4.94 9.52
N VAL A 116 -0.87 5.85 8.59
CA VAL A 116 0.12 6.93 8.74
C VAL A 116 -0.49 8.25 8.33
N THR A 117 -0.05 9.33 8.96
CA THR A 117 -0.39 10.70 8.58
C THR A 117 0.56 11.20 7.49
N VAL A 118 0.17 12.29 6.83
CA VAL A 118 1.06 12.97 5.87
C VAL A 118 2.32 13.47 6.57
N SER A 119 2.19 14.01 7.78
CA SER A 119 3.33 14.52 8.57
C SER A 119 4.33 13.42 8.90
N GLU A 120 3.87 12.24 9.35
CA GLU A 120 4.75 11.09 9.63
C GLU A 120 5.50 10.62 8.37
N LEU A 121 4.83 10.61 7.20
CA LEU A 121 5.51 10.24 5.95
C LEU A 121 6.52 11.30 5.52
N MET A 122 6.19 12.57 5.66
CA MET A 122 7.14 13.65 5.34
C MET A 122 8.39 13.61 6.21
N GLU A 123 8.28 13.27 7.50
CA GLU A 123 9.45 13.07 8.37
C GLU A 123 10.40 11.99 7.84
N ILE A 124 9.84 10.90 7.29
CA ILE A 124 10.64 9.80 6.69
C ILE A 124 11.22 10.24 5.34
N ILE A 125 10.41 10.87 4.49
CA ILE A 125 10.80 11.33 3.16
C ILE A 125 11.94 12.35 3.24
N MET A 126 11.86 13.30 4.15
CA MET A 126 12.86 14.35 4.31
C MET A 126 14.24 13.84 4.74
N GLN A 127 14.35 12.62 5.28
CA GLN A 127 15.65 12.01 5.58
C GLN A 127 16.50 11.76 4.33
N ASP A 128 15.85 11.61 3.16
CA ASP A 128 16.52 11.29 1.90
C ASP A 128 16.56 12.50 0.95
N TYR A 129 16.23 13.71 1.44
CA TYR A 129 16.08 14.93 0.63
C TYR A 129 17.30 15.25 -0.25
N ASP A 130 18.52 15.14 0.30
CA ASP A 130 19.75 15.43 -0.43
C ASP A 130 19.95 14.47 -1.62
N PHE A 131 19.50 13.23 -1.50
CA PHE A 131 19.54 12.27 -2.61
C PHE A 131 18.56 12.64 -3.72
N TYR A 132 17.37 13.16 -3.38
CA TYR A 132 16.41 13.60 -4.38
C TYR A 132 16.96 14.78 -5.20
N ILE A 133 17.47 15.79 -4.52
CA ILE A 133 18.00 16.99 -5.17
C ILE A 133 19.24 16.67 -6.04
N SER A 134 20.14 15.82 -5.55
CA SER A 134 21.36 15.48 -6.26
C SER A 134 21.14 14.56 -7.48
N SER A 135 20.09 13.74 -7.46
CA SER A 135 19.82 12.76 -8.52
C SER A 135 18.68 13.15 -9.47
N GLY A 136 17.92 14.19 -9.16
CA GLY A 136 16.65 14.51 -9.83
C GLY A 136 15.52 13.55 -9.47
N GLY A 137 15.67 12.77 -8.39
CA GLY A 137 14.69 11.82 -7.88
C GLY A 137 13.61 12.44 -7.01
N GLY A 138 13.00 11.63 -6.16
CA GLY A 138 11.92 12.11 -5.30
C GLY A 138 11.10 11.01 -4.65
N VAL A 139 9.78 11.16 -4.64
CA VAL A 139 8.86 10.21 -4.03
C VAL A 139 8.01 9.53 -5.09
N THR A 140 7.89 8.22 -5.03
CA THR A 140 6.94 7.43 -5.82
C THR A 140 5.91 6.79 -4.90
N ILE A 141 4.64 6.85 -5.28
CA ILE A 141 3.57 6.12 -4.62
C ILE A 141 3.14 4.96 -5.51
N GLY A 142 3.18 3.75 -4.97
CA GLY A 142 2.78 2.53 -5.68
C GLY A 142 2.17 1.51 -4.71
N GLY A 143 2.41 0.22 -4.95
CA GLY A 143 2.02 -0.87 -4.06
C GLY A 143 0.80 -1.65 -4.53
N GLY A 144 -0.40 -1.41 -3.95
CA GLY A 144 -1.67 -1.89 -4.46
C GLY A 144 -2.16 -1.02 -5.63
N GLU A 145 -3.35 -0.46 -5.54
CA GLU A 145 -3.77 0.64 -6.43
C GLU A 145 -3.88 1.92 -5.59
N MET A 146 -2.89 2.77 -5.71
CA MET A 146 -2.76 3.96 -4.88
C MET A 146 -3.94 4.93 -5.04
N SER A 147 -4.58 4.95 -6.22
CA SER A 147 -5.72 5.81 -6.50
C SER A 147 -7.01 5.43 -5.73
N LEU A 148 -7.01 4.32 -5.01
CA LEU A 148 -8.04 4.00 -4.00
C LEU A 148 -7.94 4.90 -2.75
N GLN A 149 -6.77 5.53 -2.52
CA GLN A 149 -6.52 6.46 -1.44
C GLN A 149 -6.13 7.86 -1.98
N THR A 150 -6.79 8.30 -3.05
CA THR A 150 -6.46 9.50 -3.82
C THR A 150 -6.31 10.75 -2.97
N ASP A 151 -7.22 11.02 -2.03
CA ASP A 151 -7.19 12.26 -1.25
C ASP A 151 -5.95 12.29 -0.34
N PHE A 152 -5.51 11.15 0.20
CA PHE A 152 -4.28 11.04 0.96
C PHE A 152 -3.04 11.21 0.07
N ALA A 153 -3.02 10.58 -1.10
CA ALA A 153 -1.94 10.72 -2.09
C ALA A 153 -1.76 12.20 -2.52
N VAL A 154 -2.86 12.88 -2.84
CA VAL A 154 -2.86 14.31 -3.20
C VAL A 154 -2.33 15.17 -2.04
N ALA A 155 -2.74 14.89 -0.80
CA ALA A 155 -2.26 15.61 0.36
C ALA A 155 -0.75 15.44 0.56
N LEU A 156 -0.24 14.21 0.47
CA LEU A 156 1.20 13.93 0.56
C LEU A 156 1.98 14.63 -0.55
N PHE A 157 1.54 14.52 -1.79
CA PHE A 157 2.24 15.13 -2.92
C PHE A 157 2.23 16.66 -2.88
N ARG A 158 1.18 17.29 -2.35
CA ARG A 158 1.18 18.73 -2.10
C ARG A 158 2.29 19.16 -1.13
N GLU A 159 2.54 18.38 -0.08
CA GLU A 159 3.66 18.66 0.82
C GLU A 159 5.02 18.41 0.14
N CYS A 160 5.17 17.34 -0.65
CA CYS A 160 6.36 17.10 -1.46
C CYS A 160 6.63 18.28 -2.41
N LYS A 161 5.60 18.80 -3.10
CA LYS A 161 5.73 19.95 -4.01
C LYS A 161 6.18 21.22 -3.30
N LYS A 162 5.71 21.50 -2.08
CA LYS A 162 6.19 22.65 -1.28
C LYS A 162 7.69 22.56 -1.00
N MET A 163 8.20 21.35 -0.90
CA MET A 163 9.63 21.06 -0.68
C MET A 163 10.42 20.87 -1.99
N MET A 164 9.79 21.14 -3.16
CA MET A 164 10.39 20.94 -4.50
C MET A 164 10.84 19.48 -4.76
N ILE A 165 10.22 18.52 -4.11
CA ILE A 165 10.46 17.10 -4.32
C ILE A 165 9.66 16.62 -5.53
N ASN A 166 10.32 15.93 -6.48
CA ASN A 166 9.66 15.31 -7.63
C ASN A 166 8.73 14.17 -7.16
N THR A 167 7.58 14.05 -7.82
CA THR A 167 6.53 13.11 -7.45
C THR A 167 6.18 12.17 -8.61
N ALA A 168 6.09 10.89 -8.34
CA ALA A 168 5.67 9.89 -9.31
C ALA A 168 4.61 8.94 -8.76
N VAL A 169 3.77 8.44 -9.64
CA VAL A 169 2.68 7.50 -9.33
C VAL A 169 2.82 6.24 -10.16
N GLU A 170 2.81 5.09 -9.53
CA GLU A 170 2.56 3.81 -10.18
C GLU A 170 1.09 3.47 -10.10
N THR A 171 0.44 3.25 -11.24
CA THR A 171 -0.98 2.93 -11.30
C THR A 171 -1.32 2.02 -12.48
N GLN A 172 -2.32 1.21 -12.31
CA GLN A 172 -2.93 0.41 -13.38
C GLN A 172 -4.20 1.05 -13.97
N GLY A 173 -4.57 2.24 -13.52
CA GLY A 173 -5.65 3.01 -14.12
C GLY A 173 -7.07 2.53 -13.81
N THR A 174 -7.29 1.74 -12.76
CA THR A 174 -8.56 1.02 -12.53
C THR A 174 -9.63 1.77 -11.76
N THR A 175 -9.34 2.98 -11.27
CA THR A 175 -10.31 3.80 -10.54
C THR A 175 -10.98 4.86 -11.43
N PRO A 176 -12.03 5.55 -10.97
CA PRO A 176 -12.69 6.59 -11.75
C PRO A 176 -11.73 7.72 -12.19
N LEU A 177 -11.96 8.26 -13.40
CA LEU A 177 -11.18 9.37 -13.97
C LEU A 177 -11.00 10.55 -13.00
N ALA A 178 -12.01 10.87 -12.20
CA ALA A 178 -11.96 11.96 -11.23
C ALA A 178 -10.80 11.83 -10.22
N ASN A 179 -10.31 10.62 -9.95
CA ASN A 179 -9.16 10.40 -9.09
C ASN A 179 -7.87 10.87 -9.76
N TYR A 180 -7.70 10.55 -11.05
CA TYR A 180 -6.55 10.99 -11.85
C TYR A 180 -6.55 12.49 -12.09
N GLN A 181 -7.74 13.09 -12.27
CA GLN A 181 -7.91 14.55 -12.37
C GLN A 181 -7.46 15.27 -11.10
N LYS A 182 -7.63 14.67 -9.92
CA LYS A 182 -7.11 15.22 -8.66
C LYS A 182 -5.60 15.06 -8.52
N LEU A 183 -5.04 13.95 -9.03
CA LEU A 183 -3.63 13.60 -8.92
C LEU A 183 -2.76 14.39 -9.91
N ALA A 184 -3.21 14.56 -11.15
CA ALA A 184 -2.43 15.17 -12.21
C ALA A 184 -1.77 16.51 -11.83
N PRO A 185 -2.44 17.47 -11.16
CA PRO A 185 -1.82 18.75 -10.79
C PRO A 185 -0.67 18.66 -9.78
N VAL A 186 -0.49 17.53 -9.12
CA VAL A 186 0.53 17.32 -8.07
C VAL A 186 1.50 16.20 -8.38
N THR A 187 1.42 15.61 -9.58
CA THR A 187 2.25 14.47 -10.03
C THR A 187 3.10 14.91 -11.20
N ASP A 188 4.41 14.64 -11.17
CA ASP A 188 5.33 14.92 -12.28
C ASP A 188 5.40 13.77 -13.29
N THR A 189 5.20 12.52 -12.82
CA THR A 189 5.35 11.34 -13.67
C THR A 189 4.31 10.29 -13.31
N PHE A 190 3.59 9.77 -14.31
CA PHE A 190 2.74 8.59 -14.19
C PHE A 190 3.42 7.38 -14.81
N LEU A 191 3.78 6.40 -13.98
CA LEU A 191 4.22 5.06 -14.39
C LEU A 191 2.97 4.20 -14.56
N PHE A 192 2.43 4.20 -15.77
CA PHE A 192 1.13 3.57 -16.04
C PHE A 192 1.30 2.13 -16.52
N ASP A 193 0.78 1.19 -15.74
CA ASP A 193 0.98 -0.24 -15.92
C ASP A 193 -0.18 -0.89 -16.70
N ILE A 194 0.04 -1.15 -17.97
CA ILE A 194 -0.93 -1.82 -18.85
C ILE A 194 -0.81 -3.33 -18.69
N LYS A 195 -1.67 -3.93 -17.88
CA LYS A 195 -1.62 -5.36 -17.55
C LYS A 195 -1.96 -6.28 -18.74
N GLN A 196 -2.89 -5.87 -19.58
CA GLN A 196 -3.31 -6.58 -20.80
C GLN A 196 -4.05 -5.64 -21.76
N ILE A 197 -3.66 -5.62 -23.04
CA ILE A 197 -4.27 -4.75 -24.08
C ILE A 197 -5.64 -5.27 -24.54
N ASN A 198 -5.80 -6.58 -24.71
CA ASN A 198 -7.08 -7.17 -25.11
C ASN A 198 -8.05 -7.17 -23.93
N SER A 199 -9.21 -6.53 -24.08
CA SER A 199 -10.17 -6.33 -22.98
C SER A 199 -10.82 -7.64 -22.51
N GLU A 200 -11.09 -8.58 -23.40
CA GLU A 200 -11.65 -9.88 -23.02
C GLU A 200 -10.65 -10.70 -22.20
N HIS A 201 -9.39 -10.71 -22.63
CA HIS A 201 -8.31 -11.36 -21.88
C HIS A 201 -8.08 -10.65 -20.54
N HIS A 202 -8.11 -9.30 -20.50
CA HIS A 202 -8.00 -8.54 -19.25
C HIS A 202 -9.13 -8.93 -18.29
N LYS A 203 -10.37 -9.01 -18.77
CA LYS A 203 -11.52 -9.42 -17.97
C LYS A 203 -11.41 -10.86 -17.48
N ALA A 204 -10.97 -11.78 -18.35
CA ALA A 204 -10.80 -13.18 -17.97
C ALA A 204 -9.73 -13.39 -16.88
N MET A 205 -8.65 -12.60 -16.91
CA MET A 205 -7.52 -12.74 -15.98
C MET A 205 -7.69 -11.93 -14.69
N LEU A 206 -8.29 -10.73 -14.79
CA LEU A 206 -8.29 -9.72 -13.72
C LEU A 206 -9.69 -9.36 -13.21
N GLY A 207 -10.74 -9.93 -13.83
CA GLY A 207 -12.13 -9.74 -13.42
C GLY A 207 -12.82 -8.51 -14.00
N ILE A 208 -12.09 -7.58 -14.62
CA ILE A 208 -12.63 -6.35 -15.24
C ILE A 208 -12.07 -6.16 -16.66
N GLY A 209 -12.82 -5.48 -17.53
CA GLY A 209 -12.34 -5.02 -18.84
C GLY A 209 -11.37 -3.83 -18.68
N ASN A 210 -10.70 -3.45 -19.76
CA ASN A 210 -9.70 -2.36 -19.74
C ASN A 210 -10.18 -1.05 -20.39
N GLU A 211 -11.46 -0.94 -20.78
CA GLU A 211 -11.99 0.25 -21.48
C GLU A 211 -11.89 1.51 -20.60
N GLY A 212 -12.18 1.37 -19.28
CA GLY A 212 -12.02 2.45 -18.32
C GLY A 212 -10.56 2.85 -18.11
N ILE A 213 -9.69 1.84 -18.05
CA ILE A 213 -8.24 2.02 -17.89
C ILE A 213 -7.68 2.81 -19.08
N ARG A 214 -8.03 2.42 -20.30
CA ARG A 214 -7.58 3.10 -21.53
C ARG A 214 -8.06 4.55 -21.58
N ARG A 215 -9.33 4.83 -21.25
CA ARG A 215 -9.84 6.21 -21.17
C ARG A 215 -9.06 7.06 -20.16
N ASN A 216 -8.70 6.49 -19.01
CA ASN A 216 -7.90 7.18 -18.02
C ASN A 216 -6.50 7.50 -18.55
N LEU A 217 -5.85 6.53 -19.23
CA LEU A 217 -4.55 6.73 -19.86
C LEU A 217 -4.63 7.79 -20.97
N GLU A 218 -5.61 7.69 -21.88
CA GLU A 218 -5.82 8.65 -22.96
C GLU A 218 -5.97 10.07 -22.38
N TRP A 219 -6.79 10.22 -21.33
CA TRP A 219 -6.97 11.52 -20.68
C TRP A 219 -5.65 12.05 -20.06
N LEU A 220 -4.85 11.22 -19.39
CA LEU A 220 -3.56 11.62 -18.83
C LEU A 220 -2.62 12.12 -19.93
N VAL A 221 -2.51 11.39 -21.04
CA VAL A 221 -1.68 11.80 -22.20
C VAL A 221 -2.17 13.12 -22.79
N ASP A 222 -3.47 13.26 -23.03
CA ASP A 222 -4.07 14.46 -23.64
C ASP A 222 -3.96 15.68 -22.72
N SER A 223 -3.97 15.49 -21.41
CA SER A 223 -3.81 16.56 -20.42
C SER A 223 -2.36 17.01 -20.22
N GLY A 224 -1.40 16.28 -20.74
CA GLY A 224 0.03 16.55 -20.57
C GLY A 224 0.55 16.23 -19.16
N ALA A 225 -0.15 15.34 -18.46
CA ALA A 225 0.20 14.92 -17.09
C ALA A 225 1.26 13.82 -17.07
#